data_8fd317808d3c4e97925f96974645fe68
#
_entry.id   8fd317808d3c4e97925f96974645fe68
#
_cell.length_a   1.000
_cell.length_b   1.000
_cell.length_c   1.000
_cell.angle_alpha   90.00
_cell.angle_beta   90.00
_cell.angle_gamma   90.00
#
_symmetry.space_group_name_H-M   'P 1'
#
loop_
_entity.id
_entity.type
_entity.pdbx_description
1 polymer ?
#
loop_
_entity_poly.entity_id
_entity_poly.type
_entity_poly.pdbx_seq_one_letter_code
_entity_poly.pdbx_strand_id
1 'polypeptide(L)'
;SFLLGMLVMLIIAAIVIALLFMQLINLKKEQDAIKAAERTVYVVSEDVSSGSGIQITAIEGDTSREPNVTEDVADASVVPENIATSADFYSDEGQTQARADLVAKIDLKAGTILTKDMLTTSSEQVTNDLRKQEYNMLSLPTDLVDGDFVDVRIRFGNGQDYIVVSKKQVSIPEIAGAPAEGVININLSEDESIAMSSAIIELYQLKAVEMYVSRYTDPGMQVAATPTYPVSAEALNLMDSNPNIVDEVKQAIASRY
;
A
#
# COMPACT_ATOMS: atom_id res chain seq x y z
N SER A 1 19.62 -39.11 -72.30
CA SER A 1 20.40 -38.29 -71.30
C SER A 1 19.66 -37.06 -70.82
N PHE A 2 18.76 -36.45 -71.56
CA PHE A 2 18.00 -35.21 -71.13
C PHE A 2 17.04 -35.49 -70.00
N LEU A 3 16.28 -36.57 -70.03
CA LEU A 3 15.39 -36.98 -68.90
C LEU A 3 16.13 -37.24 -67.57
N LEU A 4 17.35 -37.79 -67.65
CA LEU A 4 18.17 -38.00 -66.47
C LEU A 4 18.65 -36.68 -65.82
N GLY A 5 19.05 -35.70 -66.67
CA GLY A 5 19.44 -34.34 -66.19
C GLY A 5 18.27 -33.61 -65.56
N MET A 6 17.06 -33.72 -66.16
CA MET A 6 15.85 -33.13 -65.57
C MET A 6 15.46 -33.76 -64.23
N LEU A 7 15.63 -35.08 -64.07
CA LEU A 7 15.39 -35.79 -62.83
C LEU A 7 16.35 -35.32 -61.71
N VAL A 8 17.65 -35.19 -62.05
CA VAL A 8 18.66 -34.70 -61.10
C VAL A 8 18.37 -33.26 -60.66
N MET A 9 17.97 -32.36 -61.59
CA MET A 9 17.59 -30.98 -61.27
C MET A 9 16.35 -30.98 -60.34
N LEU A 10 15.36 -31.83 -60.56
CA LEU A 10 14.18 -31.94 -59.71
C LEU A 10 14.54 -32.41 -58.28
N ILE A 11 15.45 -33.38 -58.17
CA ILE A 11 15.92 -33.86 -56.87
C ILE A 11 16.68 -32.75 -56.08
N ILE A 12 17.58 -32.03 -56.80
CA ILE A 12 18.30 -30.88 -56.19
C ILE A 12 17.33 -29.80 -55.75
N ALA A 13 16.35 -29.45 -56.59
CA ALA A 13 15.31 -28.45 -56.24
C ALA A 13 14.49 -28.91 -55.01
N ALA A 14 14.11 -30.19 -54.91
CA ALA A 14 13.40 -30.73 -53.79
C ALA A 14 14.23 -30.69 -52.47
N ILE A 15 15.55 -31.00 -52.54
CA ILE A 15 16.45 -30.88 -51.44
C ILE A 15 16.59 -29.46 -50.95
N VAL A 16 16.75 -28.48 -51.87
CA VAL A 16 16.83 -27.04 -51.53
C VAL A 16 15.54 -26.57 -50.89
N ILE A 17 14.38 -26.94 -51.43
CA ILE A 17 13.07 -26.60 -50.83
C ILE A 17 12.93 -27.21 -49.42
N ALA A 18 13.33 -28.46 -49.25
CA ALA A 18 13.29 -29.10 -47.92
C ALA A 18 14.22 -28.45 -46.90
N LEU A 19 15.41 -28.02 -47.31
CA LEU A 19 16.33 -27.25 -46.44
C LEU A 19 15.78 -25.87 -46.06
N LEU A 20 15.20 -25.15 -47.05
CA LEU A 20 14.55 -23.86 -46.80
C LEU A 20 13.36 -24.01 -45.85
N PHE A 21 12.56 -25.06 -46.03
CA PHE A 21 11.42 -25.35 -45.16
C PHE A 21 11.87 -25.70 -43.74
N MET A 22 12.96 -26.44 -43.61
CA MET A 22 13.55 -26.77 -42.33
C MET A 22 14.10 -25.53 -41.60
N GLN A 23 14.75 -24.61 -42.31
CA GLN A 23 15.18 -23.30 -41.78
C GLN A 23 13.98 -22.45 -41.33
N LEU A 24 12.90 -22.41 -42.12
CA LEU A 24 11.68 -21.70 -41.76
C LEU A 24 11.04 -22.24 -40.48
N ILE A 25 11.00 -23.56 -40.29
CA ILE A 25 10.50 -24.20 -39.07
C ILE A 25 11.38 -23.86 -37.91
N ASN A 26 12.71 -23.89 -38.05
CA ASN A 26 13.63 -23.55 -36.96
C ASN A 26 13.52 -22.09 -36.55
N LEU A 27 13.47 -21.16 -37.52
CA LEU A 27 13.23 -19.73 -37.25
C LEU A 27 11.90 -19.49 -36.51
N LYS A 28 10.85 -20.20 -36.93
CA LYS A 28 9.55 -20.10 -36.29
C LYS A 28 9.58 -20.63 -34.86
N LYS A 29 10.29 -21.74 -34.61
CA LYS A 29 10.49 -22.27 -33.24
C LYS A 29 11.28 -21.31 -32.35
N GLU A 30 12.32 -20.66 -32.87
CA GLU A 30 13.08 -19.63 -32.15
C GLU A 30 12.20 -18.42 -31.82
N GLN A 31 11.42 -17.94 -32.76
CA GLN A 31 10.46 -16.85 -32.52
C GLN A 31 9.40 -17.21 -31.50
N ASP A 32 8.86 -18.43 -31.56
CA ASP A 32 7.86 -18.91 -30.61
C ASP A 32 8.48 -19.09 -29.21
N ALA A 33 9.75 -19.52 -29.13
CA ALA A 33 10.48 -19.61 -27.86
C ALA A 33 10.77 -18.23 -27.26
N ILE A 34 11.16 -17.24 -28.07
CA ILE A 34 11.36 -15.86 -27.62
C ILE A 34 10.04 -15.28 -27.09
N LYS A 35 8.95 -15.41 -27.85
CA LYS A 35 7.62 -14.96 -27.42
C LYS A 35 7.12 -15.65 -26.15
N ALA A 36 7.44 -16.93 -25.97
CA ALA A 36 7.07 -17.68 -24.76
C ALA A 36 7.91 -17.26 -23.54
N ALA A 37 9.07 -16.65 -23.75
CA ALA A 37 9.94 -16.10 -22.71
C ALA A 37 9.63 -14.63 -22.38
N GLU A 38 8.77 -13.97 -23.14
CA GLU A 38 8.37 -12.58 -22.93
C GLU A 38 7.31 -12.48 -21.83
N ARG A 39 7.45 -11.46 -20.97
CA ARG A 39 6.44 -11.05 -19.99
C ARG A 39 6.05 -9.60 -20.22
N THR A 40 4.77 -9.33 -20.09
CA THR A 40 4.26 -7.97 -20.02
C THR A 40 4.80 -7.29 -18.76
N VAL A 41 5.36 -6.11 -18.92
CA VAL A 41 5.88 -5.25 -17.85
C VAL A 41 5.26 -3.86 -17.98
N TYR A 42 5.18 -3.16 -16.87
CA TYR A 42 4.72 -1.79 -16.82
C TYR A 42 5.91 -0.90 -16.51
N VAL A 43 6.15 0.08 -17.38
CA VAL A 43 7.34 0.94 -17.35
C VAL A 43 6.92 2.39 -17.14
N VAL A 44 7.62 3.08 -16.25
CA VAL A 44 7.40 4.51 -16.02
C VAL A 44 7.93 5.31 -17.21
N SER A 45 7.11 6.16 -17.81
CA SER A 45 7.44 6.98 -18.98
C SER A 45 8.20 8.28 -18.62
N GLU A 46 8.04 8.77 -17.39
CA GLU A 46 8.68 10.00 -16.88
C GLU A 46 9.10 9.82 -15.43
N ASP A 47 9.90 10.75 -14.89
CA ASP A 47 10.29 10.73 -13.48
C ASP A 47 9.07 10.97 -12.58
N VAL A 48 8.81 10.05 -11.65
CA VAL A 48 7.69 10.12 -10.69
C VAL A 48 8.25 10.18 -9.29
N SER A 49 7.90 11.21 -8.54
CA SER A 49 8.30 11.35 -7.14
C SER A 49 7.45 10.46 -6.22
N SER A 50 8.03 10.06 -5.10
CA SER A 50 7.29 9.34 -4.04
C SER A 50 6.02 10.09 -3.65
N GLY A 51 4.91 9.36 -3.52
CA GLY A 51 3.59 9.91 -3.23
C GLY A 51 2.83 10.48 -4.43
N SER A 52 3.45 10.57 -5.60
CA SER A 52 2.78 11.01 -6.83
C SER A 52 1.93 9.89 -7.43
N GLY A 53 0.84 10.26 -8.11
CA GLY A 53 -0.07 9.32 -8.75
C GLY A 53 0.58 8.51 -9.86
N ILE A 54 0.24 7.23 -9.92
CA ILE A 54 0.62 6.30 -10.97
C ILE A 54 -0.62 6.04 -11.83
N GLN A 55 -0.54 6.32 -13.14
CA GLN A 55 -1.67 6.17 -14.06
C GLN A 55 -1.23 5.49 -15.36
N ILE A 56 -1.98 4.45 -15.74
CA ILE A 56 -1.76 3.70 -16.97
C ILE A 56 -2.62 4.23 -18.13
N THR A 57 -3.79 4.80 -17.82
CA THR A 57 -4.71 5.42 -18.79
C THR A 57 -5.24 6.73 -18.25
N ALA A 58 -5.66 7.63 -19.13
CA ALA A 58 -6.36 8.84 -18.72
C ALA A 58 -7.68 8.46 -18.04
N ILE A 59 -7.93 9.02 -16.85
CA ILE A 59 -9.18 8.78 -16.11
C ILE A 59 -10.24 9.74 -16.65
N GLU A 60 -11.40 9.21 -17.02
CA GLU A 60 -12.50 9.99 -17.52
C GLU A 60 -12.96 11.03 -16.50
N GLY A 61 -12.84 12.30 -16.85
CA GLY A 61 -13.18 13.44 -15.97
C GLY A 61 -12.01 14.04 -15.18
N ASP A 62 -10.82 13.42 -15.16
CA ASP A 62 -9.60 14.00 -14.58
C ASP A 62 -8.62 14.39 -15.69
N THR A 63 -8.64 15.65 -16.10
CA THR A 63 -7.71 16.21 -17.10
C THR A 63 -6.40 16.71 -16.47
N SER A 64 -6.24 16.58 -15.17
CA SER A 64 -5.07 17.11 -14.41
C SER A 64 -3.88 16.16 -14.43
N ARG A 65 -4.08 14.90 -14.82
CA ARG A 65 -3.03 13.87 -14.81
C ARG A 65 -2.99 13.14 -16.16
N GLU A 66 -1.81 13.15 -16.78
CA GLU A 66 -1.54 12.32 -17.97
C GLU A 66 -1.01 10.94 -17.54
N PRO A 67 -1.24 9.90 -18.36
CA PRO A 67 -0.67 8.58 -18.14
C PRO A 67 0.85 8.66 -18.07
N ASN A 68 1.42 8.13 -16.99
CA ASN A 68 2.86 8.11 -16.74
C ASN A 68 3.44 6.69 -16.70
N VAL A 69 2.63 5.70 -17.05
CA VAL A 69 3.02 4.29 -17.15
C VAL A 69 2.60 3.76 -18.52
N THR A 70 3.51 3.04 -19.18
CA THR A 70 3.29 2.36 -20.46
C THR A 70 3.46 0.86 -20.28
N GLU A 71 2.66 0.09 -21.03
CA GLU A 71 2.82 -1.34 -21.14
C GLU A 71 3.95 -1.64 -22.14
N ASP A 72 4.85 -2.54 -21.79
CA ASP A 72 5.97 -3.00 -22.60
C ASP A 72 6.18 -4.51 -22.41
N VAL A 73 7.08 -5.08 -23.18
CA VAL A 73 7.40 -6.52 -23.12
C VAL A 73 8.89 -6.68 -22.83
N ALA A 74 9.22 -7.51 -21.84
CA ALA A 74 10.60 -7.80 -21.48
C ALA A 74 10.84 -9.30 -21.37
N ASP A 75 12.10 -9.71 -21.52
CA ASP A 75 12.53 -11.11 -21.33
C ASP A 75 12.31 -11.53 -19.87
N ALA A 76 11.59 -12.63 -19.68
CA ALA A 76 11.25 -13.15 -18.35
C ALA A 76 12.47 -13.44 -17.47
N SER A 77 13.65 -13.64 -18.06
CA SER A 77 14.89 -13.90 -17.31
C SER A 77 15.49 -12.68 -16.62
N VAL A 78 15.13 -11.48 -17.09
CA VAL A 78 15.61 -10.19 -16.52
C VAL A 78 14.55 -9.47 -15.71
N VAL A 79 13.33 -9.99 -15.67
CA VAL A 79 12.19 -9.37 -14.99
C VAL A 79 12.07 -9.93 -13.57
N PRO A 80 11.95 -9.08 -12.53
CA PRO A 80 11.72 -9.53 -11.15
C PRO A 80 10.43 -10.37 -11.02
N GLU A 81 10.40 -11.31 -10.07
CA GLU A 81 9.21 -12.14 -9.82
C GLU A 81 7.99 -11.35 -9.33
N ASN A 82 8.24 -10.25 -8.61
CA ASN A 82 7.22 -9.38 -8.00
C ASN A 82 6.80 -8.20 -8.89
N ILE A 83 6.91 -8.33 -10.22
CA ILE A 83 6.45 -7.29 -11.15
C ILE A 83 4.98 -6.92 -10.91
N ALA A 84 4.68 -5.65 -11.13
CA ALA A 84 3.30 -5.18 -11.19
C ALA A 84 2.59 -5.81 -12.40
N THR A 85 1.35 -6.21 -12.21
CA THR A 85 0.50 -6.83 -13.23
C THR A 85 -0.69 -5.92 -13.54
N SER A 86 -1.44 -6.19 -14.59
CA SER A 86 -2.67 -5.43 -14.90
C SER A 86 -3.63 -5.35 -13.71
N ALA A 87 -3.74 -6.40 -12.90
CA ALA A 87 -4.58 -6.42 -11.71
C ALA A 87 -4.17 -5.39 -10.64
N ASP A 88 -2.94 -4.91 -10.65
CA ASP A 88 -2.47 -3.88 -9.72
C ASP A 88 -2.90 -2.47 -10.17
N PHE A 89 -3.20 -2.27 -11.46
CA PHE A 89 -3.59 -0.97 -12.05
C PHE A 89 -5.09 -0.81 -12.31
N TYR A 90 -5.84 -1.91 -12.36
CA TYR A 90 -7.27 -1.88 -12.63
C TYR A 90 -8.07 -2.42 -11.45
N SER A 91 -9.26 -1.83 -11.21
CA SER A 91 -10.17 -2.25 -10.15
C SER A 91 -11.12 -3.37 -10.56
N ASP A 92 -11.19 -3.68 -11.86
CA ASP A 92 -12.08 -4.67 -12.45
C ASP A 92 -11.31 -5.71 -13.30
N GLU A 93 -11.81 -6.93 -13.37
CA GLU A 93 -11.22 -8.01 -14.18
C GLU A 93 -11.22 -7.70 -15.69
N GLY A 94 -12.13 -6.83 -16.15
CA GLY A 94 -12.22 -6.38 -17.53
C GLY A 94 -11.18 -5.35 -17.95
N GLN A 95 -10.38 -4.84 -17.03
CA GLN A 95 -9.36 -3.79 -17.25
C GLN A 95 -9.95 -2.52 -17.90
N THR A 96 -11.17 -2.18 -17.51
CA THR A 96 -11.87 -1.00 -18.03
C THR A 96 -11.80 0.19 -17.10
N GLN A 97 -11.60 -0.06 -15.78
CA GLN A 97 -11.57 0.95 -14.76
C GLN A 97 -10.20 1.04 -14.10
N ALA A 98 -9.38 2.00 -14.56
CA ALA A 98 -8.07 2.26 -13.95
C ALA A 98 -8.21 2.79 -12.52
N ARG A 99 -7.29 2.38 -11.64
CA ARG A 99 -7.24 2.83 -10.24
C ARG A 99 -6.70 4.25 -10.17
N ALA A 100 -7.52 5.16 -9.64
CA ALA A 100 -7.13 6.56 -9.42
C ALA A 100 -6.34 6.77 -8.12
N ASP A 101 -6.40 5.80 -7.20
CA ASP A 101 -5.80 5.86 -5.87
C ASP A 101 -4.35 5.34 -5.82
N LEU A 102 -3.81 4.88 -6.94
CA LEU A 102 -2.47 4.29 -7.00
C LEU A 102 -1.38 5.38 -6.98
N VAL A 103 -0.40 5.24 -6.10
CA VAL A 103 0.72 6.18 -5.94
C VAL A 103 2.06 5.46 -5.86
N ALA A 104 3.13 6.17 -6.26
CA ALA A 104 4.49 5.68 -6.11
C ALA A 104 4.92 5.70 -4.63
N LYS A 105 5.42 4.59 -4.11
CA LYS A 105 5.94 4.49 -2.75
C LYS A 105 7.35 5.07 -2.60
N ILE A 106 8.11 5.12 -3.69
CA ILE A 106 9.48 5.64 -3.77
C ILE A 106 9.62 6.52 -5.02
N ASP A 107 10.70 7.28 -5.11
CA ASP A 107 11.05 8.01 -6.32
C ASP A 107 11.38 7.03 -7.45
N LEU A 108 10.71 7.19 -8.58
CA LEU A 108 10.86 6.35 -9.77
C LEU A 108 11.45 7.16 -10.91
N LYS A 109 12.39 6.58 -11.63
CA LYS A 109 12.99 7.18 -12.82
C LYS A 109 12.30 6.66 -14.09
N ALA A 110 12.23 7.50 -15.11
CA ALA A 110 11.80 7.09 -16.45
C ALA A 110 12.53 5.82 -16.89
N GLY A 111 11.81 4.85 -17.45
CA GLY A 111 12.35 3.55 -17.83
C GLY A 111 12.37 2.50 -16.71
N THR A 112 11.94 2.83 -15.48
CA THR A 112 11.85 1.86 -14.38
C THR A 112 10.71 0.87 -14.63
N ILE A 113 11.01 -0.44 -14.58
CA ILE A 113 9.99 -1.50 -14.56
C ILE A 113 9.33 -1.51 -13.17
N LEU A 114 8.02 -1.40 -13.13
CA LEU A 114 7.26 -1.34 -11.89
C LEU A 114 7.15 -2.73 -11.23
N THR A 115 7.42 -2.76 -9.92
CA THR A 115 7.14 -3.91 -9.05
C THR A 115 6.02 -3.55 -8.08
N LYS A 116 5.36 -4.57 -7.52
CA LYS A 116 4.29 -4.38 -6.53
C LYS A 116 4.75 -3.58 -5.31
N ASP A 117 5.99 -3.77 -4.89
CA ASP A 117 6.56 -3.09 -3.71
C ASP A 117 6.79 -1.59 -3.93
N MET A 118 6.83 -1.13 -5.19
CA MET A 118 6.96 0.29 -5.55
C MET A 118 5.63 1.03 -5.56
N LEU A 119 4.51 0.31 -5.44
CA LEU A 119 3.16 0.84 -5.51
C LEU A 119 2.48 0.79 -4.15
N THR A 120 1.65 1.78 -3.89
CA THR A 120 0.75 1.83 -2.72
C THR A 120 -0.51 2.63 -3.08
N THR A 121 -1.49 2.64 -2.20
CA THR A 121 -2.68 3.47 -2.40
C THR A 121 -2.52 4.83 -1.73
N SER A 122 -3.20 5.85 -2.21
CA SER A 122 -3.19 7.18 -1.60
C SER A 122 -3.73 7.17 -0.16
N SER A 123 -4.57 6.21 0.18
CA SER A 123 -5.05 6.00 1.55
C SER A 123 -4.01 5.37 2.50
N GLU A 124 -2.99 4.72 1.94
CA GLU A 124 -1.87 4.12 2.66
C GLU A 124 -0.60 4.96 2.57
N GLN A 125 -0.69 6.13 1.93
CA GLN A 125 0.45 7.01 1.75
C GLN A 125 0.97 7.49 3.11
N VAL A 126 2.25 7.21 3.36
CA VAL A 126 2.94 7.69 4.57
C VAL A 126 3.31 9.17 4.37
N THR A 127 2.61 10.06 5.05
CA THR A 127 2.93 11.49 5.07
C THR A 127 4.16 11.77 5.93
N ASN A 128 4.87 12.88 5.67
CA ASN A 128 6.10 13.23 6.38
C ASN A 128 5.90 13.48 7.89
N ASP A 129 4.69 13.79 8.30
CA ASP A 129 4.28 14.03 9.69
C ASP A 129 3.83 12.77 10.43
N LEU A 130 3.71 11.62 9.72
CA LEU A 130 3.28 10.38 10.35
C LEU A 130 4.35 9.81 11.28
N ARG A 131 3.95 9.52 12.52
CA ARG A 131 4.83 8.94 13.55
C ARG A 131 4.20 7.71 14.17
N LYS A 132 5.00 6.66 14.34
CA LYS A 132 4.60 5.46 15.07
C LYS A 132 4.70 5.75 16.56
N GLN A 133 3.60 5.63 17.27
CA GLN A 133 3.53 5.89 18.72
C GLN A 133 2.97 4.67 19.44
N GLU A 134 3.52 4.43 20.64
CA GLU A 134 3.14 3.34 21.53
C GLU A 134 2.15 3.80 22.60
N TYR A 135 1.14 2.96 22.85
CA TYR A 135 0.10 3.21 23.84
C TYR A 135 -0.15 1.96 24.67
N ASN A 136 -0.10 2.09 26.00
CA ASN A 136 -0.31 1.03 26.99
C ASN A 136 -1.44 1.33 27.98
N MET A 137 -2.19 2.42 27.76
CA MET A 137 -3.28 2.85 28.65
C MET A 137 -4.67 2.66 28.03
N LEU A 138 -4.74 2.07 26.87
CA LEU A 138 -5.99 1.84 26.14
C LEU A 138 -6.60 0.50 26.54
N SER A 139 -7.91 0.46 26.77
CA SER A 139 -8.64 -0.79 26.93
C SER A 139 -8.75 -1.47 25.56
N LEU A 140 -8.10 -2.63 25.41
CA LEU A 140 -8.02 -3.36 24.14
C LEU A 140 -9.04 -4.50 24.09
N PRO A 141 -9.67 -4.78 22.93
CA PRO A 141 -10.44 -5.99 22.73
C PRO A 141 -9.57 -7.25 22.89
N THR A 142 -10.13 -8.29 23.48
CA THR A 142 -9.41 -9.55 23.75
C THR A 142 -9.03 -10.33 22.46
N ASP A 143 -9.71 -10.04 21.38
CA ASP A 143 -9.51 -10.65 20.05
C ASP A 143 -8.74 -9.74 19.09
N LEU A 144 -8.08 -8.68 19.58
CA LEU A 144 -7.26 -7.79 18.78
C LEU A 144 -5.99 -8.50 18.32
N VAL A 145 -5.70 -8.42 17.03
CA VAL A 145 -4.50 -9.02 16.43
C VAL A 145 -3.66 -7.97 15.68
N ASP A 146 -2.39 -8.30 15.48
CA ASP A 146 -1.48 -7.45 14.68
C ASP A 146 -2.03 -7.24 13.26
N GLY A 147 -2.01 -6.00 12.79
CA GLY A 147 -2.55 -5.63 11.49
C GLY A 147 -4.04 -5.23 11.47
N ASP A 148 -4.78 -5.42 12.56
CA ASP A 148 -6.17 -4.97 12.66
C ASP A 148 -6.31 -3.45 12.50
N PHE A 149 -7.46 -3.00 12.01
CA PHE A 149 -7.81 -1.59 11.91
C PHE A 149 -8.79 -1.20 13.00
N VAL A 150 -8.51 -0.07 13.66
CA VAL A 150 -9.24 0.37 14.85
C VAL A 150 -9.54 1.86 14.85
N ASP A 151 -10.59 2.23 15.60
CA ASP A 151 -10.76 3.58 16.12
C ASP A 151 -10.31 3.62 17.57
N VAL A 152 -9.59 4.68 17.96
CA VAL A 152 -9.36 5.00 19.38
C VAL A 152 -10.45 5.94 19.84
N ARG A 153 -11.11 5.58 20.92
CA ARG A 153 -12.28 6.29 21.45
C ARG A 153 -12.05 6.70 22.90
N ILE A 154 -12.73 7.77 23.31
CA ILE A 154 -12.78 8.22 24.70
C ILE A 154 -14.23 8.28 25.15
N ARG A 155 -14.51 7.66 26.29
CA ARG A 155 -15.82 7.67 26.95
C ARG A 155 -15.75 8.39 28.27
N PHE A 156 -16.67 9.32 28.48
CA PHE A 156 -16.79 10.09 29.70
C PHE A 156 -17.85 9.47 30.64
N GLY A 157 -17.72 9.75 31.95
CA GLY A 157 -18.63 9.22 32.96
C GLY A 157 -20.10 9.66 32.82
N ASN A 158 -20.38 10.69 32.02
CA ASN A 158 -21.73 11.12 31.64
C ASN A 158 -22.34 10.33 30.47
N GLY A 159 -21.60 9.36 29.91
CA GLY A 159 -22.01 8.54 28.78
C GLY A 159 -21.66 9.12 27.40
N GLN A 160 -21.05 10.29 27.33
CA GLN A 160 -20.53 10.82 26.04
C GLN A 160 -19.36 9.98 25.57
N ASP A 161 -19.34 9.67 24.27
CA ASP A 161 -18.38 8.79 23.62
C ASP A 161 -17.95 9.39 22.29
N TYR A 162 -16.64 9.62 22.13
CA TYR A 162 -16.08 10.29 20.97
C TYR A 162 -14.98 9.47 20.31
N ILE A 163 -14.84 9.60 19.01
CA ILE A 163 -13.72 9.05 18.24
C ILE A 163 -12.59 10.07 18.28
N VAL A 164 -11.44 9.68 18.85
CA VAL A 164 -10.24 10.50 18.93
C VAL A 164 -9.45 10.41 17.62
N VAL A 165 -9.15 9.19 17.19
CA VAL A 165 -8.52 8.89 15.89
C VAL A 165 -9.21 7.70 15.25
N SER A 166 -9.26 7.67 13.91
CA SER A 166 -10.06 6.71 13.16
C SER A 166 -9.21 5.87 12.22
N LYS A 167 -9.64 4.61 12.05
CA LYS A 167 -9.12 3.62 11.10
C LYS A 167 -7.60 3.52 11.09
N LYS A 168 -7.01 3.35 12.27
CA LYS A 168 -5.56 3.16 12.43
C LYS A 168 -5.22 1.69 12.41
N GLN A 169 -4.21 1.32 11.61
CA GLN A 169 -3.68 -0.02 11.65
C GLN A 169 -2.84 -0.21 12.91
N VAL A 170 -3.15 -1.27 13.65
CA VAL A 170 -2.46 -1.64 14.89
C VAL A 170 -1.23 -2.47 14.57
N SER A 171 -0.12 -2.18 15.27
CA SER A 171 1.02 -3.08 15.35
C SER A 171 1.25 -3.45 16.81
N ILE A 172 1.25 -4.75 17.11
CA ILE A 172 1.48 -5.27 18.46
C ILE A 172 2.97 -5.57 18.61
N PRO A 173 3.71 -4.87 19.50
CA PRO A 173 5.12 -5.13 19.69
C PRO A 173 5.35 -6.51 20.32
N GLU A 174 6.45 -7.15 19.96
CA GLU A 174 6.88 -8.41 20.59
C GLU A 174 7.95 -8.15 21.64
N ILE A 175 7.80 -8.77 22.81
CA ILE A 175 8.78 -8.77 23.87
C ILE A 175 9.22 -10.21 24.13
N ALA A 176 10.50 -10.49 23.94
CA ALA A 176 11.09 -11.84 24.05
C ALA A 176 10.38 -12.91 23.18
N GLY A 177 9.87 -12.53 22.01
CA GLY A 177 9.21 -13.44 21.05
C GLY A 177 7.74 -13.73 21.37
N ALA A 178 7.11 -12.97 22.28
CA ALA A 178 5.68 -13.01 22.55
C ALA A 178 5.05 -11.63 22.37
N PRO A 179 3.79 -11.55 21.88
CA PRO A 179 3.07 -10.28 21.80
C PRO A 179 2.97 -9.60 23.16
N ALA A 180 3.25 -8.31 23.22
CA ALA A 180 3.12 -7.53 24.44
C ALA A 180 1.64 -7.36 24.82
N GLU A 181 1.28 -7.76 26.03
CA GLU A 181 -0.09 -7.62 26.53
C GLU A 181 -0.41 -6.14 26.83
N GLY A 182 -1.58 -5.68 26.36
CA GLY A 182 -2.09 -4.34 26.67
C GLY A 182 -1.34 -3.19 25.98
N VAL A 183 -0.45 -3.48 25.03
CA VAL A 183 0.36 -2.48 24.33
C VAL A 183 0.09 -2.54 22.83
N ILE A 184 -0.14 -1.39 22.23
CA ILE A 184 -0.26 -1.26 20.77
C ILE A 184 0.57 -0.08 20.25
N ASN A 185 1.03 -0.22 19.01
CA ASN A 185 1.57 0.87 18.22
C ASN A 185 0.59 1.27 17.13
N ILE A 186 0.40 2.55 16.92
CA ILE A 186 -0.37 3.12 15.81
C ILE A 186 0.40 4.29 15.18
N ASN A 187 0.16 4.50 13.89
CA ASN A 187 0.73 5.62 13.16
C ASN A 187 -0.23 6.81 13.22
N LEU A 188 0.25 7.94 13.70
CA LEU A 188 -0.53 9.17 13.85
C LEU A 188 0.13 10.33 13.11
N SER A 189 -0.68 11.19 12.51
CA SER A 189 -0.28 12.52 12.05
C SER A 189 -0.07 13.46 13.23
N GLU A 190 0.45 14.66 12.99
CA GLU A 190 0.65 15.65 14.03
C GLU A 190 -0.67 16.07 14.70
N ASP A 191 -1.71 16.35 13.89
CA ASP A 191 -3.03 16.70 14.42
C ASP A 191 -3.65 15.57 15.26
N GLU A 192 -3.51 14.33 14.81
CA GLU A 192 -3.96 13.15 15.56
C GLU A 192 -3.19 12.94 16.84
N SER A 193 -1.88 13.24 16.83
CA SER A 193 -1.03 13.18 18.01
C SER A 193 -1.45 14.20 19.06
N ILE A 194 -1.84 15.40 18.62
CA ILE A 194 -2.40 16.46 19.50
C ILE A 194 -3.73 15.99 20.10
N ALA A 195 -4.63 15.44 19.29
CA ALA A 195 -5.92 14.94 19.75
C ALA A 195 -5.74 13.80 20.79
N MET A 196 -4.84 12.86 20.53
CA MET A 196 -4.50 11.77 21.47
C MET A 196 -3.91 12.32 22.76
N SER A 197 -3.00 13.29 22.69
CA SER A 197 -2.39 13.93 23.85
C SER A 197 -3.44 14.63 24.71
N SER A 198 -4.36 15.38 24.10
CA SER A 198 -5.48 16.01 24.78
C SER A 198 -6.38 14.99 25.49
N ALA A 199 -6.74 13.90 24.80
CA ALA A 199 -7.56 12.84 25.37
C ALA A 199 -6.88 12.13 26.56
N ILE A 200 -5.56 11.90 26.48
CA ILE A 200 -4.76 11.31 27.56
C ILE A 200 -4.71 12.23 28.80
N ILE A 201 -4.60 13.53 28.60
CA ILE A 201 -4.66 14.51 29.70
C ILE A 201 -6.02 14.46 30.39
N GLU A 202 -7.13 14.43 29.62
CA GLU A 202 -8.49 14.32 30.17
C GLU A 202 -8.71 12.96 30.89
N LEU A 203 -8.20 11.85 30.36
CA LEU A 203 -8.21 10.54 31.01
C LEU A 203 -7.56 10.60 32.40
N TYR A 204 -6.50 11.39 32.56
CA TYR A 204 -5.80 11.55 33.83
C TYR A 204 -6.51 12.48 34.80
N GLN A 205 -7.02 13.61 34.30
CA GLN A 205 -7.60 14.66 35.13
C GLN A 205 -9.02 14.36 35.60
N LEU A 206 -9.81 13.72 34.76
CA LEU A 206 -11.23 13.48 35.00
C LEU A 206 -11.46 12.09 35.61
N LYS A 207 -12.51 11.98 36.42
CA LYS A 207 -12.95 10.69 36.96
C LYS A 207 -13.91 9.99 36.04
N ALA A 208 -13.87 8.66 36.01
CA ALA A 208 -14.75 7.83 35.19
C ALA A 208 -14.64 8.15 33.68
N VAL A 209 -13.43 8.41 33.22
CA VAL A 209 -13.07 8.50 31.79
C VAL A 209 -12.33 7.22 31.43
N GLU A 210 -12.62 6.70 30.25
CA GLU A 210 -11.98 5.51 29.70
C GLU A 210 -11.57 5.80 28.25
N MET A 211 -10.35 5.42 27.88
CA MET A 211 -9.94 5.33 26.49
C MET A 211 -9.89 3.86 26.09
N TYR A 212 -10.51 3.54 24.97
CA TYR A 212 -10.62 2.18 24.49
C TYR A 212 -10.52 2.10 22.97
N VAL A 213 -10.32 0.89 22.46
CA VAL A 213 -10.15 0.59 21.05
C VAL A 213 -11.38 -0.15 20.53
N SER A 214 -11.89 0.28 19.38
CA SER A 214 -12.98 -0.37 18.67
C SER A 214 -12.49 -0.85 17.30
N ARG A 215 -12.61 -2.16 17.04
CA ARG A 215 -12.09 -2.80 15.83
C ARG A 215 -13.06 -2.69 14.65
N TYR A 216 -12.54 -2.48 13.45
CA TYR A 216 -13.28 -2.60 12.21
C TYR A 216 -13.58 -4.06 11.89
N THR A 217 -14.81 -4.34 11.46
CA THR A 217 -15.24 -5.71 11.11
C THR A 217 -14.71 -6.10 9.73
N ASP A 218 -14.77 -5.17 8.78
CA ASP A 218 -14.27 -5.34 7.42
C ASP A 218 -13.58 -4.06 6.97
N PRO A 219 -12.30 -3.88 7.32
CA PRO A 219 -11.59 -2.63 7.01
C PRO A 219 -11.43 -2.38 5.50
N GLY A 220 -11.50 -3.41 4.66
CA GLY A 220 -11.45 -3.28 3.21
C GLY A 220 -12.68 -2.61 2.62
N MET A 221 -13.86 -2.85 3.23
CA MET A 221 -15.15 -2.31 2.77
C MET A 221 -15.62 -1.08 3.55
N GLN A 222 -15.15 -0.92 4.78
CA GLN A 222 -15.56 0.19 5.64
C GLN A 222 -14.65 1.40 5.44
N VAL A 223 -15.23 2.56 5.19
CA VAL A 223 -14.48 3.84 5.19
C VAL A 223 -14.13 4.27 6.62
N ALA A 224 -13.09 5.09 6.77
CA ALA A 224 -12.73 5.68 8.06
C ALA A 224 -13.89 6.50 8.63
N ALA A 225 -14.15 6.34 9.93
CA ALA A 225 -15.09 7.20 10.63
C ALA A 225 -14.53 8.63 10.75
N THR A 226 -15.39 9.62 10.84
CA THR A 226 -14.95 11.00 11.11
C THR A 226 -14.64 11.14 12.59
N PRO A 227 -13.42 11.60 12.99
CA PRO A 227 -13.12 11.94 14.38
C PRO A 227 -14.13 12.94 14.93
N THR A 228 -14.62 12.70 16.14
CA THR A 228 -15.64 13.54 16.79
C THR A 228 -15.19 14.15 18.11
N TYR A 229 -13.99 13.76 18.58
CA TYR A 229 -13.44 14.27 19.83
C TYR A 229 -13.04 15.76 19.67
N PRO A 230 -13.62 16.66 20.47
CA PRO A 230 -13.20 18.04 20.47
C PRO A 230 -11.92 18.20 21.33
N VAL A 231 -10.82 18.57 20.68
CA VAL A 231 -9.57 18.83 21.44
C VAL A 231 -9.80 19.89 22.49
N SER A 232 -9.47 19.59 23.74
CA SER A 232 -9.72 20.46 24.90
C SER A 232 -8.77 21.66 24.89
N ALA A 233 -9.32 22.87 24.97
CA ALA A 233 -8.52 24.09 25.08
C ALA A 233 -7.69 24.12 26.37
N GLU A 234 -8.19 23.50 27.44
CA GLU A 234 -7.46 23.34 28.72
C GLU A 234 -6.24 22.43 28.55
N ALA A 235 -6.40 21.30 27.85
CA ALA A 235 -5.28 20.39 27.56
C ALA A 235 -4.23 21.07 26.66
N LEU A 236 -4.64 21.84 25.65
CA LEU A 236 -3.72 22.60 24.79
C LEU A 236 -2.92 23.63 25.61
N ASN A 237 -3.58 24.41 26.45
CA ASN A 237 -2.90 25.38 27.32
C ASN A 237 -1.93 24.70 28.31
N LEU A 238 -2.25 23.48 28.76
CA LEU A 238 -1.39 22.72 29.64
C LEU A 238 -0.15 22.21 28.90
N MET A 239 -0.30 21.73 27.66
CA MET A 239 0.82 21.31 26.80
C MET A 239 1.74 22.50 26.47
N ASP A 240 1.18 23.67 26.22
CA ASP A 240 1.97 24.89 25.95
C ASP A 240 2.76 25.34 27.18
N SER A 241 2.18 25.22 28.38
CA SER A 241 2.82 25.63 29.62
C SER A 241 3.81 24.58 30.16
N ASN A 242 3.59 23.29 29.89
CA ASN A 242 4.45 22.19 30.27
C ASN A 242 4.60 21.18 29.11
N PRO A 243 5.64 21.33 28.26
CA PRO A 243 5.85 20.43 27.11
C PRO A 243 6.02 18.94 27.48
N ASN A 244 6.34 18.62 28.73
CA ASN A 244 6.53 17.24 29.20
C ASN A 244 5.26 16.65 29.82
N ILE A 245 4.16 17.39 29.88
CA ILE A 245 2.94 16.98 30.59
C ILE A 245 2.39 15.63 30.10
N VAL A 246 2.44 15.36 28.82
CA VAL A 246 1.92 14.11 28.24
C VAL A 246 2.71 12.91 28.74
N ASP A 247 4.03 13.01 28.79
CA ASP A 247 4.90 11.93 29.30
C ASP A 247 4.74 11.73 30.83
N GLU A 248 4.63 12.82 31.59
CA GLU A 248 4.32 12.78 33.00
C GLU A 248 2.99 12.09 33.29
N VAL A 249 1.96 12.42 32.50
CA VAL A 249 0.62 11.83 32.59
C VAL A 249 0.65 10.35 32.22
N LYS A 250 1.32 9.96 31.13
CA LYS A 250 1.48 8.56 30.72
C LYS A 250 2.15 7.73 31.82
N GLN A 251 3.23 8.24 32.41
CA GLN A 251 3.91 7.59 33.55
C GLN A 251 3.01 7.46 34.79
N ALA A 252 2.25 8.50 35.09
CA ALA A 252 1.32 8.48 36.21
C ALA A 252 0.16 7.51 36.03
N ILE A 253 -0.35 7.36 34.78
CA ILE A 253 -1.36 6.35 34.44
C ILE A 253 -0.76 4.94 34.54
N ALA A 254 0.40 4.69 33.96
CA ALA A 254 1.08 3.39 34.01
C ALA A 254 1.40 2.95 35.46
N SER A 255 1.62 3.88 36.38
CA SER A 255 1.86 3.58 37.81
C SER A 255 0.59 3.22 38.59
N ARG A 256 -0.60 3.38 37.99
CA ARG A 256 -1.90 3.06 38.65
C ARG A 256 -2.37 1.62 38.35
N TYR A 257 -1.74 0.96 37.40
CA TYR A 257 -2.00 -0.41 36.96
C TYR A 257 -0.78 -1.30 37.21
#